data_763761329dcf71976141a1a534c56269
#
_entry.id   763761329dcf71976141a1a534c56269
#
_cell.length_a   1.000
_cell.length_b   1.000
_cell.length_c   1.000
_cell.angle_alpha   90.00
_cell.angle_beta   90.00
_cell.angle_gamma   90.00
#
_symmetry.space_group_name_H-M   'P 1'
#
loop_
_entity.id
_entity.type
_entity.pdbx_description
1 polymer ?
#
loop_
_entity_poly.entity_id
_entity_poly.type
_entity_poly.pdbx_seq_one_letter_code
_entity_poly.pdbx_strand_id
1 'polypeptide(L)'
;MLVDALCHVPCGYLPQEKLPELVQQLAAMPGTGNPELDIIVLHELLRLAHAVPALQAQIREAMRGYRPQWEDHLAHDWLRARLLGEAQPEPDAQTISRIHLSNLKNAVHWTVKLTQINILTQYVRSHPDAAFHTALHFSNLLCVSEHLPVREAAGNALLAIAPQLLVDQINEIVIDLTRELESGQEQISRFIPPYLGRLLCQLPEKELHESVESIGALACGASIRPARVALFTLGEALNVLPEVQTDVEDRILGLILTGIAHYDETIHQTALAVLCRDIFGRSQLPMARKHAIFVRLHKKLLTLLSEPRAGQLTFFNCAAMLNHLYRYTVRQELQEGPLRFLPEKPAAFFPGTFDPFSVGHKQIVQEIRARGFEVYLAVDEFSWSKKTLPKLLRRRIVSISVADQWDTYLFPDDIPVNIAMPDDLSRLQSLFAGRELYLVAGSDVIANASAYKSHEPGTAADYNHIIFCRDGSADHAALSAAIRGKLLLLAL
;
A
#
# COMPACT_ATOMS: atom_id res chain seq x y z
N MET A 1 34.94 -19.27 -4.04
CA MET A 1 33.82 -19.97 -4.71
C MET A 1 33.02 -20.90 -3.76
N LEU A 2 33.62 -21.97 -3.16
CA LEU A 2 32.83 -22.90 -2.32
C LEU A 2 32.27 -22.24 -1.07
N VAL A 3 33.05 -21.46 -0.33
CA VAL A 3 32.59 -20.76 0.88
C VAL A 3 31.57 -19.68 0.53
N ASP A 4 31.80 -18.97 -0.56
CA ASP A 4 30.85 -17.97 -1.07
C ASP A 4 29.51 -18.61 -1.48
N ALA A 5 29.55 -19.75 -2.19
CA ALA A 5 28.34 -20.51 -2.49
C ALA A 5 27.59 -20.98 -1.21
N LEU A 6 28.34 -21.34 -0.17
CA LEU A 6 27.75 -21.74 1.14
C LEU A 6 26.97 -20.59 1.79
N CYS A 7 27.46 -19.35 1.69
CA CYS A 7 26.79 -18.17 2.24
C CYS A 7 25.38 -17.93 1.67
N HIS A 8 25.10 -18.45 0.47
CA HIS A 8 23.79 -18.36 -0.18
C HIS A 8 22.83 -19.50 0.19
N VAL A 9 23.29 -20.54 0.89
CA VAL A 9 22.46 -21.68 1.30
C VAL A 9 21.83 -21.38 2.66
N PRO A 10 20.48 -21.36 2.78
CA PRO A 10 19.83 -21.20 4.09
C PRO A 10 20.24 -22.33 5.04
N CYS A 11 20.55 -21.99 6.30
CA CYS A 11 21.05 -22.96 7.29
C CYS A 11 20.13 -24.18 7.49
N GLY A 12 18.81 -24.00 7.30
CA GLY A 12 17.82 -25.09 7.41
C GLY A 12 17.97 -26.20 6.33
N TYR A 13 18.68 -25.93 5.24
CA TYR A 13 18.97 -26.94 4.19
C TYR A 13 20.30 -27.65 4.42
N LEU A 14 21.10 -27.22 5.41
CA LEU A 14 22.36 -27.87 5.71
C LEU A 14 22.13 -29.09 6.62
N PRO A 15 22.80 -30.24 6.37
CA PRO A 15 22.69 -31.42 7.24
C PRO A 15 23.16 -31.09 8.66
N GLN A 16 22.26 -31.13 9.62
CA GLN A 16 22.52 -30.69 11.01
C GLN A 16 23.65 -31.50 11.67
N GLU A 17 23.74 -32.79 11.36
CA GLU A 17 24.80 -33.68 11.87
C GLU A 17 26.21 -33.33 11.40
N LYS A 18 26.33 -32.64 10.25
CA LYS A 18 27.61 -32.22 9.67
C LYS A 18 28.04 -30.80 10.03
N LEU A 19 27.16 -30.01 10.67
CA LEU A 19 27.47 -28.64 11.02
C LEU A 19 28.68 -28.49 11.96
N PRO A 20 28.90 -29.34 12.97
CA PRO A 20 30.11 -29.24 13.79
C PRO A 20 31.40 -29.44 13.02
N GLU A 21 31.43 -30.40 12.08
CA GLU A 21 32.58 -30.64 11.19
C GLU A 21 32.79 -29.45 10.23
N LEU A 22 31.72 -28.91 9.65
CA LEU A 22 31.77 -27.73 8.80
C LEU A 22 32.34 -26.51 9.54
N VAL A 23 31.91 -26.26 10.78
CA VAL A 23 32.45 -25.19 11.63
C VAL A 23 33.94 -25.36 11.85
N GLN A 24 34.42 -26.58 12.08
CA GLN A 24 35.82 -26.89 12.31
C GLN A 24 36.67 -26.61 11.06
N GLN A 25 36.15 -27.01 9.87
CA GLN A 25 36.80 -26.75 8.59
C GLN A 25 36.84 -25.24 8.27
N LEU A 26 35.72 -24.53 8.44
CA LEU A 26 35.65 -23.08 8.23
C LEU A 26 36.59 -22.33 9.17
N ALA A 27 36.62 -22.69 10.45
CA ALA A 27 37.46 -22.02 11.45
C ALA A 27 38.96 -22.23 11.24
N ALA A 28 39.37 -23.26 10.48
CA ALA A 28 40.75 -23.50 10.13
C ALA A 28 41.24 -22.69 8.90
N MET A 29 40.34 -22.00 8.18
CA MET A 29 40.66 -21.28 6.94
C MET A 29 41.22 -19.87 7.15
N PRO A 30 40.78 -19.06 8.14
CA PRO A 30 41.29 -17.71 8.31
C PRO A 30 42.78 -17.62 8.60
N GLY A 31 43.45 -16.59 8.05
CA GLY A 31 44.88 -16.38 8.19
C GLY A 31 45.73 -17.04 7.11
N THR A 32 45.12 -17.55 6.05
CA THR A 32 45.83 -18.23 4.94
C THR A 32 46.36 -17.30 3.84
N GLY A 33 46.33 -15.98 4.05
CA GLY A 33 46.92 -15.00 3.12
C GLY A 33 45.91 -14.28 2.22
N ASN A 34 44.60 -14.45 2.41
CA ASN A 34 43.56 -13.73 1.65
C ASN A 34 42.57 -13.03 2.61
N PRO A 35 42.67 -11.70 2.74
CA PRO A 35 41.82 -10.93 3.67
C PRO A 35 40.31 -11.03 3.36
N GLU A 36 39.97 -11.08 2.08
CA GLU A 36 38.59 -11.17 1.66
C GLU A 36 37.98 -12.54 2.01
N LEU A 37 38.73 -13.62 1.83
CA LEU A 37 38.32 -14.96 2.26
C LEU A 37 38.12 -15.02 3.77
N ASP A 38 39.00 -14.41 4.55
CA ASP A 38 38.86 -14.36 6.01
C ASP A 38 37.54 -13.72 6.42
N ILE A 39 37.14 -12.57 5.81
CA ILE A 39 35.87 -11.90 6.08
C ILE A 39 34.68 -12.79 5.70
N ILE A 40 34.72 -13.45 4.53
CA ILE A 40 33.67 -14.36 4.08
C ILE A 40 33.47 -15.49 5.09
N VAL A 41 34.56 -16.09 5.57
CA VAL A 41 34.52 -17.20 6.54
C VAL A 41 34.01 -16.72 7.89
N LEU A 42 34.50 -15.58 8.41
CA LEU A 42 34.04 -15.02 9.68
C LEU A 42 32.55 -14.65 9.62
N HIS A 43 32.10 -14.10 8.51
CA HIS A 43 30.70 -13.80 8.29
C HIS A 43 29.83 -15.07 8.29
N GLU A 44 30.28 -16.12 7.62
CA GLU A 44 29.58 -17.41 7.57
C GLU A 44 29.52 -18.09 8.97
N LEU A 45 30.61 -18.07 9.72
CA LEU A 45 30.62 -18.55 11.10
C LEU A 45 29.65 -17.77 12.00
N LEU A 46 29.56 -16.44 11.80
CA LEU A 46 28.60 -15.61 12.52
C LEU A 46 27.15 -15.96 12.16
N ARG A 47 26.87 -16.19 10.86
CA ARG A 47 25.57 -16.63 10.37
C ARG A 47 25.17 -17.99 10.98
N LEU A 48 26.08 -18.95 11.01
CA LEU A 48 25.86 -20.26 11.62
C LEU A 48 25.63 -20.15 13.13
N ALA A 49 26.39 -19.30 13.82
CA ALA A 49 26.21 -19.06 15.25
C ALA A 49 24.84 -18.48 15.60
N HIS A 50 24.28 -17.61 14.76
CA HIS A 50 22.96 -17.05 14.94
C HIS A 50 21.85 -18.05 14.60
N ALA A 51 22.01 -18.81 13.52
CA ALA A 51 21.00 -19.76 13.07
C ALA A 51 20.92 -21.02 13.94
N VAL A 52 22.04 -21.45 14.51
CA VAL A 52 22.16 -22.66 15.31
C VAL A 52 22.88 -22.34 16.62
N PRO A 53 22.18 -21.91 17.67
CA PRO A 53 22.78 -21.47 18.94
C PRO A 53 23.69 -22.51 19.60
N ALA A 54 23.44 -23.82 19.39
CA ALA A 54 24.26 -24.91 19.90
C ALA A 54 25.72 -24.87 19.40
N LEU A 55 25.99 -24.26 18.26
CA LEU A 55 27.34 -24.14 17.70
C LEU A 55 28.14 -22.94 18.25
N GLN A 56 27.51 -22.01 18.98
CA GLN A 56 28.17 -20.79 19.45
C GLN A 56 29.43 -21.10 20.33
N ALA A 57 29.32 -22.07 21.25
CA ALA A 57 30.45 -22.44 22.11
C ALA A 57 31.64 -22.97 21.29
N GLN A 58 31.37 -23.83 20.32
CA GLN A 58 32.39 -24.41 19.44
C GLN A 58 33.05 -23.34 18.57
N ILE A 59 32.24 -22.43 17.99
CA ILE A 59 32.76 -21.34 17.15
C ILE A 59 33.62 -20.39 18.00
N ARG A 60 33.18 -20.01 19.17
CA ARG A 60 33.97 -19.16 20.10
C ARG A 60 35.30 -19.79 20.43
N GLU A 61 35.33 -21.07 20.77
CA GLU A 61 36.57 -21.77 21.09
C GLU A 61 37.52 -21.80 19.90
N ALA A 62 37.02 -22.15 18.72
CA ALA A 62 37.82 -22.20 17.49
C ALA A 62 38.39 -20.81 17.10
N MET A 63 37.67 -19.72 17.39
CA MET A 63 38.08 -18.36 17.01
C MET A 63 38.92 -17.64 18.07
N ARG A 64 39.13 -18.19 19.26
CA ARG A 64 39.96 -17.55 20.33
C ARG A 64 41.38 -17.24 19.91
N GLY A 65 41.99 -18.11 19.12
CA GLY A 65 43.35 -17.97 18.61
C GLY A 65 43.49 -17.09 17.40
N TYR A 66 42.42 -16.78 16.68
CA TYR A 66 42.47 -16.01 15.46
C TYR A 66 42.84 -14.54 15.74
N ARG A 67 43.82 -14.02 15.00
CA ARG A 67 44.25 -12.60 15.02
C ARG A 67 44.37 -12.11 13.58
N PRO A 68 43.71 -11.01 13.21
CA PRO A 68 43.88 -10.41 11.88
C PRO A 68 45.33 -9.99 11.65
N GLN A 69 45.85 -10.25 10.46
CA GLN A 69 47.24 -9.95 10.07
C GLN A 69 47.33 -8.84 9.01
N TRP A 70 46.23 -8.18 8.74
CA TRP A 70 46.08 -7.20 7.65
C TRP A 70 46.19 -5.78 8.19
N GLU A 71 46.79 -4.85 7.41
CA GLU A 71 46.89 -3.43 7.79
C GLU A 71 45.49 -2.79 7.99
N ASP A 72 44.52 -3.13 7.13
CA ASP A 72 43.12 -2.70 7.28
C ASP A 72 42.29 -3.89 7.82
N HIS A 73 42.34 -4.06 9.15
CA HIS A 73 41.73 -5.21 9.82
C HIS A 73 40.43 -4.93 10.57
N LEU A 74 39.90 -3.68 10.52
CA LEU A 74 38.72 -3.31 11.29
C LEU A 74 37.51 -4.27 11.09
N ALA A 75 37.23 -4.65 9.86
CA ALA A 75 36.12 -5.58 9.56
C ALA A 75 36.36 -6.96 10.16
N HIS A 76 37.61 -7.43 10.17
CA HIS A 76 38.00 -8.71 10.76
C HIS A 76 37.89 -8.65 12.29
N ASP A 77 38.40 -7.61 12.92
CA ASP A 77 38.31 -7.42 14.37
C ASP A 77 36.86 -7.27 14.82
N TRP A 78 36.06 -6.55 14.06
CA TRP A 78 34.64 -6.38 14.35
C TRP A 78 33.86 -7.72 14.31
N LEU A 79 34.06 -8.53 13.26
CA LEU A 79 33.44 -9.84 13.13
C LEU A 79 33.94 -10.80 14.21
N ARG A 80 35.27 -10.79 14.50
CA ARG A 80 35.88 -11.59 15.57
C ARG A 80 35.28 -11.24 16.92
N ALA A 81 35.21 -9.95 17.26
CA ALA A 81 34.63 -9.48 18.52
C ALA A 81 33.17 -9.94 18.67
N ARG A 82 32.39 -9.86 17.58
CA ARG A 82 31.02 -10.39 17.54
C ARG A 82 30.95 -11.90 17.80
N LEU A 83 31.81 -12.68 17.17
CA LEU A 83 31.88 -14.13 17.37
C LEU A 83 32.26 -14.51 18.79
N LEU A 84 33.19 -13.78 19.40
CA LEU A 84 33.65 -14.03 20.76
C LEU A 84 32.73 -13.45 21.84
N GLY A 85 31.83 -12.53 21.47
CA GLY A 85 30.99 -11.78 22.42
C GLY A 85 31.78 -10.67 23.15
N GLU A 86 32.86 -10.19 22.53
CA GLU A 86 33.69 -9.10 23.02
C GLU A 86 33.12 -7.73 22.58
N ALA A 87 33.61 -6.64 23.19
CA ALA A 87 33.30 -5.28 22.73
C ALA A 87 33.86 -5.07 21.31
N GLN A 88 33.01 -4.53 20.41
CA GLN A 88 33.44 -4.25 19.05
C GLN A 88 34.38 -3.04 19.02
N PRO A 89 35.39 -3.05 18.15
CA PRO A 89 36.28 -1.89 17.96
C PRO A 89 35.48 -0.70 17.41
N GLU A 90 35.77 0.50 17.93
CA GLU A 90 35.19 1.75 17.44
C GLU A 90 36.07 2.32 16.33
N PRO A 91 35.52 2.56 15.12
CA PRO A 91 36.30 3.12 14.00
C PRO A 91 36.58 4.61 14.19
N ASP A 92 37.71 5.05 13.70
CA ASP A 92 37.99 6.49 13.60
C ASP A 92 37.25 7.17 12.41
N ALA A 93 37.18 8.49 12.43
CA ALA A 93 36.48 9.27 11.39
C ALA A 93 37.10 9.06 9.98
N GLN A 94 38.40 8.78 9.88
CA GLN A 94 39.05 8.52 8.59
C GLN A 94 38.63 7.19 8.00
N THR A 95 38.48 6.17 8.84
CA THR A 95 37.99 4.84 8.43
C THR A 95 36.52 4.91 8.00
N ILE A 96 35.69 5.65 8.73
CA ILE A 96 34.28 5.90 8.34
C ILE A 96 34.21 6.57 6.97
N SER A 97 35.01 7.61 6.73
CA SER A 97 35.06 8.29 5.43
C SER A 97 35.50 7.33 4.32
N ARG A 98 36.45 6.44 4.57
CA ARG A 98 36.87 5.40 3.60
C ARG A 98 35.74 4.40 3.29
N ILE A 99 34.97 3.99 4.30
CA ILE A 99 33.82 3.12 4.09
C ILE A 99 32.77 3.79 3.19
N HIS A 100 32.42 5.04 3.45
CA HIS A 100 31.48 5.79 2.61
C HIS A 100 31.97 5.92 1.15
N LEU A 101 33.26 6.12 0.94
CA LEU A 101 33.86 6.25 -0.39
C LEU A 101 34.02 4.90 -1.11
N SER A 102 34.11 3.78 -0.40
CA SER A 102 34.33 2.45 -0.99
C SER A 102 33.19 1.97 -1.88
N ASN A 103 31.99 2.50 -1.69
CA ASN A 103 30.83 2.16 -2.51
C ASN A 103 30.91 2.64 -3.96
N LEU A 104 31.67 3.69 -4.22
CA LEU A 104 31.85 4.22 -5.58
C LEU A 104 32.63 3.27 -6.49
N LYS A 105 33.28 2.24 -5.93
CA LYS A 105 34.18 1.35 -6.67
C LYS A 105 33.76 -0.12 -6.53
N ASN A 106 32.59 -0.57 -6.69
CA ASN A 106 32.11 -1.99 -6.74
C ASN A 106 33.12 -3.14 -6.51
N ALA A 107 34.30 -2.85 -5.98
CA ALA A 107 35.47 -3.73 -5.93
C ALA A 107 35.53 -4.59 -4.64
N VAL A 108 34.56 -4.45 -3.73
CA VAL A 108 34.57 -5.11 -2.43
C VAL A 108 33.52 -6.22 -2.39
N HIS A 109 33.91 -7.40 -1.92
CA HIS A 109 32.99 -8.53 -1.78
C HIS A 109 31.76 -8.14 -0.95
N TRP A 110 30.59 -8.66 -1.28
CA TRP A 110 29.32 -8.28 -0.67
C TRP A 110 29.27 -8.51 0.86
N THR A 111 29.99 -9.54 1.40
CA THR A 111 30.08 -9.78 2.85
C THR A 111 30.85 -8.69 3.58
N VAL A 112 31.86 -8.09 2.93
CA VAL A 112 32.56 -6.92 3.46
C VAL A 112 31.62 -5.73 3.56
N LYS A 113 30.77 -5.51 2.55
CA LYS A 113 29.74 -4.46 2.58
C LYS A 113 28.73 -4.67 3.70
N LEU A 114 28.30 -5.92 3.95
CA LEU A 114 27.45 -6.23 5.10
C LEU A 114 28.11 -5.85 6.44
N THR A 115 29.39 -6.18 6.57
CA THR A 115 30.15 -5.83 7.78
C THR A 115 30.26 -4.31 7.92
N GLN A 116 30.58 -3.61 6.84
CA GLN A 116 30.67 -2.13 6.82
C GLN A 116 29.32 -1.48 7.19
N ILE A 117 28.17 -1.98 6.69
CA ILE A 117 26.84 -1.51 7.07
C ILE A 117 26.64 -1.64 8.58
N ASN A 118 27.01 -2.77 9.16
CA ASN A 118 26.88 -2.99 10.60
C ASN A 118 27.77 -2.06 11.42
N ILE A 119 29.03 -1.85 10.99
CA ILE A 119 29.97 -0.91 11.61
C ILE A 119 29.40 0.51 11.59
N LEU A 120 28.92 0.99 10.43
CA LEU A 120 28.32 2.31 10.29
C LEU A 120 27.06 2.47 11.15
N THR A 121 26.20 1.44 11.19
CA THR A 121 24.98 1.48 12.02
C THR A 121 25.31 1.60 13.51
N GLN A 122 26.38 0.93 13.96
CA GLN A 122 26.82 1.05 15.35
C GLN A 122 27.49 2.41 15.61
N TYR A 123 28.32 2.89 14.69
CA TYR A 123 29.00 4.18 14.80
C TYR A 123 28.03 5.35 14.96
N VAL A 124 26.96 5.38 14.19
CA VAL A 124 25.93 6.44 14.27
C VAL A 124 25.28 6.51 15.65
N ARG A 125 25.18 5.39 16.39
CA ARG A 125 24.58 5.40 17.73
C ARG A 125 25.39 6.24 18.73
N SER A 126 26.72 6.26 18.60
CA SER A 126 27.62 7.10 19.41
C SER A 126 27.92 8.46 18.77
N HIS A 127 27.65 8.61 17.46
CA HIS A 127 27.93 9.83 16.68
C HIS A 127 26.69 10.23 15.84
N PRO A 128 25.64 10.82 16.46
CA PRO A 128 24.40 11.17 15.74
C PRO A 128 24.60 12.20 14.61
N ASP A 129 25.64 13.02 14.68
CA ASP A 129 26.05 13.96 13.65
C ASP A 129 26.42 13.29 12.32
N ALA A 130 26.86 12.03 12.34
CA ALA A 130 27.14 11.24 11.14
C ALA A 130 25.88 10.58 10.54
N ALA A 131 24.71 10.68 11.20
CA ALA A 131 23.51 9.92 10.84
C ALA A 131 23.04 10.22 9.43
N PHE A 132 22.95 11.49 9.03
CA PHE A 132 22.43 11.86 7.73
C PHE A 132 23.31 11.38 6.57
N HIS A 133 24.62 11.61 6.68
CA HIS A 133 25.56 11.14 5.65
C HIS A 133 25.54 9.61 5.51
N THR A 134 25.43 8.90 6.63
CA THR A 134 25.30 7.44 6.66
C THR A 134 23.96 6.99 6.07
N ALA A 135 22.88 7.71 6.32
CA ALA A 135 21.55 7.40 5.76
C ALA A 135 21.53 7.54 4.24
N LEU A 136 22.14 8.58 3.68
CA LEU A 136 22.31 8.75 2.23
C LEU A 136 23.14 7.60 1.63
N HIS A 137 24.17 7.16 2.34
CA HIS A 137 24.95 6.00 1.92
C HIS A 137 24.13 4.70 1.89
N PHE A 138 23.31 4.46 2.92
CA PHE A 138 22.42 3.28 2.96
C PHE A 138 21.32 3.36 1.91
N SER A 139 20.73 4.53 1.68
CA SER A 139 19.77 4.76 0.60
C SER A 139 20.37 4.43 -0.76
N ASN A 140 21.60 4.88 -1.00
CA ASN A 140 22.33 4.56 -2.24
C ASN A 140 22.59 3.04 -2.37
N LEU A 141 23.08 2.37 -1.30
CA LEU A 141 23.28 0.90 -1.33
C LEU A 141 21.99 0.13 -1.61
N LEU A 142 20.87 0.58 -1.04
CA LEU A 142 19.56 0.00 -1.32
C LEU A 142 19.21 0.08 -2.81
N CYS A 143 19.54 1.18 -3.46
CA CYS A 143 19.21 1.42 -4.87
C CYS A 143 20.20 0.80 -5.85
N VAL A 144 21.51 0.79 -5.59
CA VAL A 144 22.50 0.42 -6.60
C VAL A 144 23.15 -0.97 -6.40
N SER A 145 23.08 -1.59 -5.22
CA SER A 145 23.73 -2.87 -4.99
C SER A 145 23.12 -3.98 -5.84
N GLU A 146 23.94 -4.81 -6.46
CA GLU A 146 23.49 -5.99 -7.20
C GLU A 146 23.14 -7.16 -6.27
N HIS A 147 23.63 -7.14 -5.02
CA HIS A 147 23.46 -8.22 -4.05
C HIS A 147 22.24 -7.96 -3.14
N LEU A 148 21.26 -8.85 -3.18
CA LEU A 148 20.06 -8.76 -2.35
C LEU A 148 20.38 -8.63 -0.84
N PRO A 149 21.28 -9.43 -0.23
CA PRO A 149 21.61 -9.29 1.19
C PRO A 149 22.12 -7.89 1.57
N VAL A 150 22.87 -7.24 0.67
CA VAL A 150 23.36 -5.86 0.91
C VAL A 150 22.24 -4.86 0.87
N ARG A 151 21.28 -4.98 -0.07
CA ARG A 151 20.10 -4.12 -0.12
C ARG A 151 19.24 -4.25 1.13
N GLU A 152 18.97 -5.48 1.56
CA GLU A 152 18.18 -5.76 2.76
C GLU A 152 18.88 -5.21 4.02
N ALA A 153 20.18 -5.43 4.14
CA ALA A 153 20.96 -4.89 5.26
C ALA A 153 20.97 -3.36 5.26
N ALA A 154 21.18 -2.73 4.11
CA ALA A 154 21.19 -1.28 3.97
C ALA A 154 19.83 -0.67 4.29
N GLY A 155 18.74 -1.24 3.78
CA GLY A 155 17.39 -0.78 4.09
C GLY A 155 17.03 -0.94 5.57
N ASN A 156 17.37 -2.06 6.20
CA ASN A 156 17.17 -2.27 7.63
C ASN A 156 18.02 -1.31 8.48
N ALA A 157 19.27 -1.07 8.09
CA ALA A 157 20.15 -0.13 8.73
C ALA A 157 19.65 1.31 8.62
N LEU A 158 19.14 1.70 7.45
CA LEU A 158 18.50 2.99 7.21
C LEU A 158 17.34 3.21 8.19
N LEU A 159 16.44 2.23 8.32
CA LEU A 159 15.34 2.30 9.30
C LEU A 159 15.83 2.35 10.75
N ALA A 160 16.92 1.66 11.07
CA ALA A 160 17.48 1.63 12.43
C ALA A 160 18.07 2.97 12.86
N ILE A 161 18.63 3.76 11.92
CA ILE A 161 19.21 5.07 12.21
C ILE A 161 18.24 6.22 11.96
N ALA A 162 17.12 5.99 11.27
CA ALA A 162 16.14 7.03 10.94
C ALA A 162 15.62 7.83 12.15
N PRO A 163 15.44 7.26 13.37
CA PRO A 163 15.05 8.04 14.55
C PRO A 163 16.08 9.09 15.00
N GLN A 164 17.29 9.07 14.46
CA GLN A 164 18.35 10.05 14.76
C GLN A 164 18.42 11.17 13.70
N LEU A 165 17.62 11.08 12.63
CA LEU A 165 17.56 12.06 11.57
C LEU A 165 16.58 13.18 11.91
N LEU A 166 16.86 14.38 11.39
CA LEU A 166 15.91 15.46 11.38
C LEU A 166 14.79 15.20 10.35
N VAL A 167 13.63 15.80 10.56
CA VAL A 167 12.47 15.67 9.65
C VAL A 167 12.83 15.99 8.19
N ASP A 168 13.53 17.11 7.97
CA ASP A 168 13.95 17.51 6.63
C ASP A 168 14.89 16.48 5.98
N GLN A 169 15.74 15.85 6.77
CA GLN A 169 16.65 14.80 6.29
C GLN A 169 15.91 13.52 5.91
N ILE A 170 14.91 13.12 6.71
CA ILE A 170 14.03 11.97 6.35
C ILE A 170 13.27 12.30 5.07
N ASN A 171 12.73 13.52 4.97
CA ASN A 171 11.98 13.96 3.80
C ASN A 171 12.83 13.94 2.52
N GLU A 172 14.09 14.39 2.59
CA GLU A 172 15.04 14.31 1.47
C GLU A 172 15.25 12.88 0.99
N ILE A 173 15.47 11.93 1.92
CA ILE A 173 15.62 10.51 1.60
C ILE A 173 14.34 9.94 0.99
N VAL A 174 13.17 10.30 1.52
CA VAL A 174 11.86 9.87 0.99
C VAL A 174 11.66 10.37 -0.44
N ILE A 175 12.01 11.62 -0.73
CA ILE A 175 11.93 12.19 -2.08
C ILE A 175 12.85 11.44 -3.04
N ASP A 176 14.10 11.16 -2.64
CA ASP A 176 15.05 10.46 -3.49
C ASP A 176 14.62 9.01 -3.76
N LEU A 177 14.18 8.28 -2.75
CA LEU A 177 13.64 6.93 -2.93
C LEU A 177 12.37 6.92 -3.80
N THR A 178 11.51 7.94 -3.70
CA THR A 178 10.33 8.08 -4.55
C THR A 178 10.71 8.31 -6.02
N ARG A 179 11.75 9.11 -6.29
CA ARG A 179 12.29 9.25 -7.66
C ARG A 179 12.82 7.93 -8.21
N GLU A 180 13.43 7.11 -7.38
CA GLU A 180 13.90 5.78 -7.78
C GLU A 180 12.75 4.80 -8.04
N LEU A 181 11.58 4.96 -7.42
CA LEU A 181 10.37 4.22 -7.81
C LEU A 181 9.94 4.57 -9.24
N GLU A 182 10.06 5.84 -9.62
CA GLU A 182 9.65 6.33 -10.95
C GLU A 182 10.66 5.96 -12.05
N SER A 183 11.94 6.31 -11.84
CA SER A 183 13.01 6.25 -12.84
C SER A 183 13.81 4.96 -12.81
N GLY A 184 13.91 4.30 -11.66
CA GLY A 184 14.75 3.13 -11.45
C GLY A 184 14.41 1.92 -12.32
N GLN A 185 15.35 1.00 -12.47
CA GLN A 185 15.11 -0.27 -13.14
C GLN A 185 14.24 -1.19 -12.28
N GLU A 186 13.46 -2.09 -12.88
CA GLU A 186 12.59 -3.02 -12.14
C GLU A 186 13.34 -3.87 -11.11
N GLN A 187 14.57 -4.27 -11.44
CA GLN A 187 15.43 -5.02 -10.54
C GLN A 187 15.84 -4.26 -9.28
N ILE A 188 15.73 -2.92 -9.30
CA ILE A 188 16.09 -2.02 -8.21
C ILE A 188 14.84 -1.60 -7.45
N SER A 189 13.89 -1.01 -8.14
CA SER A 189 12.71 -0.37 -7.54
C SER A 189 11.84 -1.33 -6.72
N ARG A 190 11.81 -2.62 -7.06
CA ARG A 190 11.02 -3.63 -6.31
C ARG A 190 11.47 -3.86 -4.86
N PHE A 191 12.69 -3.43 -4.50
CA PHE A 191 13.22 -3.61 -3.13
C PHE A 191 13.03 -2.38 -2.24
N ILE A 192 12.62 -1.25 -2.80
CA ILE A 192 12.43 0.02 -2.08
C ILE A 192 11.15 0.03 -1.21
N PRO A 193 10.00 -0.52 -1.65
CA PRO A 193 8.73 -0.36 -0.96
C PRO A 193 8.74 -0.68 0.54
N PRO A 194 9.33 -1.79 1.03
CA PRO A 194 9.31 -2.12 2.46
C PRO A 194 9.99 -1.08 3.36
N TYR A 195 10.98 -0.38 2.83
CA TYR A 195 11.74 0.63 3.57
C TYR A 195 11.12 2.01 3.43
N LEU A 196 10.78 2.41 2.21
CA LEU A 196 10.12 3.69 1.94
C LEU A 196 8.79 3.80 2.68
N GLY A 197 7.92 2.75 2.62
CA GLY A 197 6.65 2.76 3.33
C GLY A 197 6.78 2.98 4.84
N ARG A 198 7.84 2.45 5.46
CA ARG A 198 8.12 2.65 6.89
C ARG A 198 8.73 4.01 7.19
N LEU A 199 9.56 4.55 6.30
CA LEU A 199 10.13 5.90 6.44
C LEU A 199 9.03 6.97 6.35
N LEU A 200 8.07 6.82 5.46
CA LEU A 200 6.91 7.71 5.33
C LEU A 200 6.23 7.95 6.69
N CYS A 201 6.02 6.88 7.46
CA CYS A 201 5.34 6.95 8.75
C CYS A 201 6.16 7.62 9.86
N GLN A 202 7.40 8.02 9.60
CA GLN A 202 8.22 8.84 10.50
C GLN A 202 8.14 10.34 10.19
N LEU A 203 7.51 10.71 9.07
CA LEU A 203 7.26 12.11 8.71
C LEU A 203 6.09 12.68 9.52
N PRO A 204 6.11 13.99 9.83
CA PRO A 204 4.95 14.69 10.34
C PRO A 204 3.77 14.60 9.36
N GLU A 205 2.58 14.87 9.84
CA GLU A 205 1.32 14.67 9.09
C GLU A 205 1.30 15.38 7.73
N LYS A 206 1.79 16.60 7.66
CA LYS A 206 1.81 17.38 6.41
C LYS A 206 2.73 16.76 5.35
N GLU A 207 3.98 16.49 5.71
CA GLU A 207 4.99 15.90 4.82
C GLU A 207 4.62 14.48 4.43
N LEU A 208 4.01 13.72 5.35
CA LEU A 208 3.46 12.40 5.07
C LEU A 208 2.34 12.48 4.02
N HIS A 209 1.41 13.43 4.18
CA HIS A 209 0.32 13.63 3.24
C HIS A 209 0.83 13.99 1.84
N GLU A 210 1.76 14.95 1.75
CA GLU A 210 2.39 15.36 0.48
C GLU A 210 3.12 14.18 -0.20
N SER A 211 3.82 13.36 0.57
CA SER A 211 4.52 12.17 0.06
C SER A 211 3.55 11.09 -0.40
N VAL A 212 2.45 10.86 0.33
CA VAL A 212 1.39 9.92 -0.07
C VAL A 212 0.72 10.38 -1.38
N GLU A 213 0.48 11.68 -1.58
CA GLU A 213 -0.03 12.20 -2.83
C GLU A 213 0.94 12.00 -4.00
N SER A 214 2.24 12.25 -3.78
CA SER A 214 3.27 12.02 -4.79
C SER A 214 3.35 10.54 -5.22
N ILE A 215 3.39 9.62 -4.25
CA ILE A 215 3.37 8.18 -4.51
C ILE A 215 2.02 7.76 -5.12
N GLY A 216 0.92 8.36 -4.69
CA GLY A 216 -0.41 8.16 -5.25
C GLY A 216 -0.51 8.54 -6.73
N ALA A 217 0.15 9.61 -7.14
CA ALA A 217 0.24 9.99 -8.55
C ALA A 217 0.94 8.91 -9.39
N LEU A 218 1.98 8.26 -8.86
CA LEU A 218 2.63 7.12 -9.51
C LEU A 218 1.70 5.89 -9.53
N ALA A 219 1.02 5.60 -8.42
CA ALA A 219 0.11 4.45 -8.30
C ALA A 219 -1.08 4.52 -9.28
N CYS A 220 -1.54 5.72 -9.59
CA CYS A 220 -2.63 5.99 -10.55
C CYS A 220 -2.11 6.29 -11.97
N GLY A 221 -0.81 6.30 -12.19
CA GLY A 221 -0.18 6.61 -13.46
C GLY A 221 -0.34 5.50 -14.50
N ALA A 222 -0.12 5.84 -15.77
CA ALA A 222 -0.23 4.90 -16.91
C ALA A 222 0.94 3.91 -16.99
N SER A 223 2.05 4.18 -16.32
CA SER A 223 3.25 3.34 -16.36
C SER A 223 3.14 2.18 -15.36
N ILE A 224 3.04 0.95 -15.86
CA ILE A 224 2.76 -0.26 -15.07
C ILE A 224 3.78 -0.45 -13.94
N ARG A 225 5.06 -0.33 -14.23
CA ARG A 225 6.13 -0.58 -13.25
C ARG A 225 6.10 0.40 -12.08
N PRO A 226 6.15 1.73 -12.27
CA PRO A 226 6.02 2.68 -11.16
C PRO A 226 4.73 2.49 -10.36
N ALA A 227 3.60 2.28 -11.04
CA ALA A 227 2.32 2.07 -10.36
C ALA A 227 2.33 0.86 -9.43
N ARG A 228 2.93 -0.26 -9.85
CA ARG A 228 3.04 -1.47 -9.00
C ARG A 228 3.87 -1.22 -7.74
N VAL A 229 5.07 -0.65 -7.89
CA VAL A 229 5.95 -0.41 -6.73
C VAL A 229 5.39 0.66 -5.80
N ALA A 230 4.69 1.67 -6.35
CA ALA A 230 3.97 2.66 -5.56
C ALA A 230 2.83 2.02 -4.74
N LEU A 231 2.04 1.12 -5.33
CA LEU A 231 1.00 0.37 -4.61
C LEU A 231 1.58 -0.48 -3.48
N PHE A 232 2.70 -1.17 -3.70
CA PHE A 232 3.38 -1.90 -2.62
C PHE A 232 3.87 -0.96 -1.52
N THR A 233 4.42 0.22 -1.87
CA THR A 233 4.86 1.22 -0.90
C THR A 233 3.70 1.72 -0.03
N LEU A 234 2.55 2.01 -0.64
CA LEU A 234 1.34 2.41 0.08
C LEU A 234 0.83 1.30 1.01
N GLY A 235 0.90 0.04 0.57
CA GLY A 235 0.56 -1.11 1.42
C GLY A 235 1.48 -1.28 2.62
N GLU A 236 2.78 -1.09 2.44
CA GLU A 236 3.76 -1.12 3.54
C GLU A 236 3.58 0.05 4.51
N ALA A 237 3.28 1.25 4.00
CA ALA A 237 2.94 2.39 4.85
C ALA A 237 1.69 2.10 5.69
N LEU A 238 0.64 1.58 5.09
CA LEU A 238 -0.60 1.24 5.79
C LEU A 238 -0.37 0.22 6.93
N ASN A 239 0.55 -0.72 6.75
CA ASN A 239 0.89 -1.73 7.76
C ASN A 239 1.51 -1.16 9.04
N VAL A 240 2.13 0.02 8.97
CA VAL A 240 2.85 0.63 10.11
C VAL A 240 2.30 2.02 10.49
N LEU A 241 1.35 2.54 9.74
CA LEU A 241 0.72 3.84 9.98
C LEU A 241 0.07 3.86 11.37
N PRO A 242 0.29 4.91 12.20
CA PRO A 242 -0.39 5.08 13.47
C PRO A 242 -1.93 5.18 13.33
N GLU A 243 -2.68 4.62 14.27
CA GLU A 243 -4.16 4.61 14.23
C GLU A 243 -4.80 6.01 14.27
N VAL A 244 -4.05 7.01 14.73
CA VAL A 244 -4.53 8.40 14.84
C VAL A 244 -4.63 9.10 13.48
N GLN A 245 -3.93 8.60 12.46
CA GLN A 245 -3.86 9.23 11.12
C GLN A 245 -4.94 8.66 10.18
N THR A 246 -6.20 8.84 10.55
CA THR A 246 -7.36 8.29 9.80
C THR A 246 -7.48 8.84 8.39
N ASP A 247 -7.19 10.13 8.17
CA ASP A 247 -7.32 10.77 6.86
C ASP A 247 -6.28 10.22 5.87
N VAL A 248 -5.04 10.01 6.33
CA VAL A 248 -3.99 9.39 5.53
C VAL A 248 -4.32 7.93 5.24
N GLU A 249 -4.84 7.18 6.23
CA GLU A 249 -5.32 5.81 6.05
C GLU A 249 -6.39 5.74 4.97
N ASP A 250 -7.41 6.61 5.05
CA ASP A 250 -8.49 6.67 4.07
C ASP A 250 -7.98 7.04 2.67
N ARG A 251 -6.99 7.94 2.61
CA ARG A 251 -6.37 8.29 1.33
C ARG A 251 -5.59 7.13 0.72
N ILE A 252 -4.76 6.43 1.49
CA ILE A 252 -4.01 5.25 1.03
C ILE A 252 -4.97 4.16 0.55
N LEU A 253 -6.00 3.85 1.31
CA LEU A 253 -7.01 2.87 0.93
C LEU A 253 -7.74 3.30 -0.36
N GLY A 254 -8.08 4.58 -0.51
CA GLY A 254 -8.68 5.13 -1.73
C GLY A 254 -7.78 4.95 -2.97
N LEU A 255 -6.48 5.18 -2.83
CA LEU A 255 -5.49 4.94 -3.88
C LEU A 255 -5.38 3.45 -4.27
N ILE A 256 -5.40 2.56 -3.28
CA ILE A 256 -5.41 1.11 -3.52
C ILE A 256 -6.70 0.70 -4.24
N LEU A 257 -7.86 1.23 -3.84
CA LEU A 257 -9.14 0.98 -4.51
C LEU A 257 -9.14 1.49 -5.96
N THR A 258 -8.51 2.64 -6.22
CA THR A 258 -8.28 3.15 -7.59
C THR A 258 -7.44 2.19 -8.40
N GLY A 259 -6.39 1.63 -7.81
CA GLY A 259 -5.60 0.56 -8.42
C GLY A 259 -6.42 -0.70 -8.72
N ILE A 260 -7.35 -1.10 -7.83
CA ILE A 260 -8.28 -2.22 -8.07
C ILE A 260 -9.22 -1.91 -9.25
N ALA A 261 -9.67 -0.67 -9.41
CA ALA A 261 -10.51 -0.24 -10.52
C ALA A 261 -9.73 -0.03 -11.83
N HIS A 262 -8.40 -0.03 -11.80
CA HIS A 262 -7.56 0.31 -12.95
C HIS A 262 -7.83 -0.60 -14.16
N TYR A 263 -7.73 -0.05 -15.37
CA TYR A 263 -7.97 -0.78 -16.62
C TYR A 263 -6.89 -1.81 -16.96
N ASP A 264 -5.63 -1.55 -16.54
CA ASP A 264 -4.53 -2.49 -16.71
C ASP A 264 -4.62 -3.62 -15.68
N GLU A 265 -4.54 -4.86 -16.17
CA GLU A 265 -4.70 -6.05 -15.34
C GLU A 265 -3.58 -6.23 -14.33
N THR A 266 -2.35 -5.86 -14.69
CA THR A 266 -1.19 -6.03 -13.80
C THR A 266 -1.30 -5.09 -12.60
N ILE A 267 -1.75 -3.86 -12.81
CA ILE A 267 -2.00 -2.87 -11.75
C ILE A 267 -3.16 -3.35 -10.88
N HIS A 268 -4.26 -3.78 -11.49
CA HIS A 268 -5.40 -4.36 -10.78
C HIS A 268 -5.00 -5.51 -9.86
N GLN A 269 -4.29 -6.51 -10.39
CA GLN A 269 -3.85 -7.68 -9.62
C GLN A 269 -2.86 -7.29 -8.51
N THR A 270 -2.00 -6.29 -8.75
CA THR A 270 -1.09 -5.78 -7.73
C THR A 270 -1.87 -5.13 -6.59
N ALA A 271 -2.84 -4.26 -6.88
CA ALA A 271 -3.66 -3.60 -5.87
C ALA A 271 -4.48 -4.61 -5.05
N LEU A 272 -5.07 -5.63 -5.71
CA LEU A 272 -5.73 -6.73 -5.02
C LEU A 272 -4.78 -7.51 -4.12
N ALA A 273 -3.56 -7.80 -4.59
CA ALA A 273 -2.57 -8.51 -3.78
C ALA A 273 -2.17 -7.68 -2.55
N VAL A 274 -1.95 -6.39 -2.71
CA VAL A 274 -1.65 -5.48 -1.59
C VAL A 274 -2.77 -5.51 -0.57
N LEU A 275 -4.02 -5.31 -1.00
CA LEU A 275 -5.14 -5.27 -0.07
C LEU A 275 -5.42 -6.64 0.57
N CYS A 276 -5.65 -7.68 -0.24
CA CYS A 276 -6.14 -8.94 0.27
C CYS A 276 -5.04 -9.79 0.91
N ARG A 277 -3.90 -9.93 0.25
CA ARG A 277 -2.79 -10.75 0.72
C ARG A 277 -1.95 -10.05 1.79
N ASP A 278 -1.52 -8.81 1.49
CA ASP A 278 -0.52 -8.15 2.34
C ASP A 278 -1.17 -7.47 3.54
N ILE A 279 -2.34 -6.82 3.41
CA ILE A 279 -3.06 -6.22 4.54
C ILE A 279 -3.85 -7.28 5.33
N PHE A 280 -4.82 -7.96 4.71
CA PHE A 280 -5.67 -8.91 5.44
C PHE A 280 -4.99 -10.24 5.76
N GLY A 281 -4.15 -10.76 4.83
CA GLY A 281 -3.54 -12.09 4.96
C GLY A 281 -2.27 -12.12 5.83
N ARG A 282 -1.32 -11.25 5.61
CA ARG A 282 0.04 -11.35 6.14
C ARG A 282 0.45 -10.26 7.13
N SER A 283 -0.23 -9.11 7.14
CA SER A 283 0.16 -8.00 8.01
C SER A 283 0.12 -8.35 9.49
N GLN A 284 0.94 -7.64 10.26
CA GLN A 284 0.92 -7.68 11.72
C GLN A 284 -0.10 -6.71 12.34
N LEU A 285 -0.96 -6.09 11.52
CA LEU A 285 -2.02 -5.21 12.01
C LEU A 285 -2.91 -5.95 13.02
N PRO A 286 -3.30 -5.31 14.13
CA PRO A 286 -4.26 -5.86 15.08
C PRO A 286 -5.56 -6.24 14.39
N MET A 287 -6.22 -7.32 14.86
CA MET A 287 -7.49 -7.77 14.28
C MET A 287 -8.57 -6.69 14.34
N ALA A 288 -8.62 -5.91 15.41
CA ALA A 288 -9.55 -4.77 15.54
C ALA A 288 -9.37 -3.74 14.43
N ARG A 289 -8.12 -3.42 14.06
CA ARG A 289 -7.84 -2.50 12.96
C ARG A 289 -8.19 -3.10 11.59
N LYS A 290 -7.85 -4.36 11.36
CA LYS A 290 -8.31 -5.08 10.14
C LYS A 290 -9.83 -5.06 10.03
N HIS A 291 -10.53 -5.25 11.15
CA HIS A 291 -11.99 -5.18 11.19
C HIS A 291 -12.50 -3.78 10.83
N ALA A 292 -11.94 -2.72 11.42
CA ALA A 292 -12.30 -1.34 11.10
C ALA A 292 -12.09 -1.01 9.61
N ILE A 293 -10.97 -1.44 9.02
CA ILE A 293 -10.72 -1.31 7.58
C ILE A 293 -11.74 -2.12 6.78
N PHE A 294 -11.99 -3.39 7.14
CA PHE A 294 -12.88 -4.27 6.40
C PHE A 294 -14.32 -3.76 6.34
N VAL A 295 -14.87 -3.34 7.47
CA VAL A 295 -16.28 -2.87 7.54
C VAL A 295 -16.51 -1.57 6.77
N ARG A 296 -15.47 -0.77 6.54
CA ARG A 296 -15.55 0.44 5.71
C ARG A 296 -15.45 0.13 4.22
N LEU A 297 -14.63 -0.85 3.83
CA LEU A 297 -14.29 -1.06 2.42
C LEU A 297 -14.99 -2.25 1.74
N HIS A 298 -15.54 -3.22 2.51
CA HIS A 298 -16.03 -4.50 1.95
C HIS A 298 -17.04 -4.31 0.81
N LYS A 299 -18.02 -3.43 1.00
CA LYS A 299 -19.06 -3.14 0.02
C LYS A 299 -18.48 -2.49 -1.25
N LYS A 300 -17.53 -1.56 -1.07
CA LYS A 300 -16.82 -0.91 -2.17
C LYS A 300 -15.96 -1.91 -2.94
N LEU A 301 -15.22 -2.73 -2.23
CA LEU A 301 -14.39 -3.79 -2.82
C LEU A 301 -15.24 -4.75 -3.65
N LEU A 302 -16.36 -5.23 -3.10
CA LEU A 302 -17.27 -6.12 -3.82
C LEU A 302 -17.85 -5.45 -5.06
N THR A 303 -18.24 -4.16 -4.98
CA THR A 303 -18.71 -3.40 -6.14
C THR A 303 -17.66 -3.33 -7.24
N LEU A 304 -16.38 -3.08 -6.90
CA LEU A 304 -15.30 -3.02 -7.88
C LEU A 304 -14.98 -4.40 -8.50
N LEU A 305 -15.10 -5.48 -7.72
CA LEU A 305 -14.84 -6.83 -8.17
C LEU A 305 -15.98 -7.42 -9.02
N SER A 306 -17.21 -6.94 -8.83
CA SER A 306 -18.37 -7.39 -9.60
C SER A 306 -18.44 -6.80 -11.01
N GLU A 307 -17.67 -5.75 -11.30
CA GLU A 307 -17.68 -5.11 -12.61
C GLU A 307 -17.02 -6.01 -13.68
N PRO A 308 -17.72 -6.28 -14.82
CA PRO A 308 -17.19 -7.13 -15.86
C PRO A 308 -15.90 -6.57 -16.47
N ARG A 309 -14.92 -7.43 -16.66
CA ARG A 309 -13.65 -7.10 -17.32
C ARG A 309 -13.53 -7.91 -18.60
N ALA A 310 -13.30 -7.23 -19.73
CA ALA A 310 -13.20 -7.87 -21.03
C ALA A 310 -11.96 -8.79 -21.11
N GLY A 311 -12.17 -10.01 -21.64
CA GLY A 311 -11.08 -10.91 -22.02
C GLY A 311 -10.39 -11.66 -20.86
N GLN A 312 -10.98 -11.71 -19.67
CA GLN A 312 -10.28 -12.23 -18.51
C GLN A 312 -10.79 -13.55 -17.97
N LEU A 313 -9.83 -14.41 -17.68
CA LEU A 313 -9.96 -15.52 -16.74
C LEU A 313 -9.85 -14.99 -15.29
N THR A 314 -10.53 -13.89 -14.98
CA THR A 314 -10.52 -13.19 -13.67
C THR A 314 -10.88 -14.13 -12.53
N PHE A 315 -11.69 -15.14 -12.82
CA PHE A 315 -12.09 -16.16 -11.86
C PHE A 315 -10.90 -16.83 -11.16
N PHE A 316 -9.85 -17.19 -11.89
CA PHE A 316 -8.70 -17.87 -11.29
C PHE A 316 -7.82 -16.90 -10.46
N ASN A 317 -7.64 -15.68 -10.90
CA ASN A 317 -6.78 -14.71 -10.23
C ASN A 317 -7.44 -14.13 -8.97
N CYS A 318 -8.74 -13.82 -9.04
CA CYS A 318 -9.47 -13.29 -7.89
C CYS A 318 -9.70 -14.35 -6.80
N ALA A 319 -9.87 -15.62 -7.15
CA ALA A 319 -10.13 -16.69 -6.18
C ALA A 319 -9.01 -16.82 -5.13
N ALA A 320 -7.74 -16.70 -5.55
CA ALA A 320 -6.61 -16.74 -4.63
C ALA A 320 -6.61 -15.55 -3.65
N MET A 321 -6.96 -14.35 -4.13
CA MET A 321 -7.04 -13.15 -3.31
C MET A 321 -8.25 -13.19 -2.37
N LEU A 322 -9.41 -13.62 -2.85
CA LEU A 322 -10.61 -13.79 -2.02
C LEU A 322 -10.40 -14.80 -0.89
N ASN A 323 -9.56 -15.84 -1.10
CA ASN A 323 -9.21 -16.78 -0.04
C ASN A 323 -8.49 -16.11 1.15
N HIS A 324 -7.72 -15.05 0.94
CA HIS A 324 -7.13 -14.28 2.05
C HIS A 324 -8.21 -13.54 2.85
N LEU A 325 -9.21 -12.96 2.19
CA LEU A 325 -10.36 -12.33 2.84
C LEU A 325 -11.20 -13.35 3.60
N TYR A 326 -11.48 -14.49 2.99
CA TYR A 326 -12.19 -15.58 3.67
C TYR A 326 -11.49 -16.03 4.94
N ARG A 327 -10.18 -16.27 4.87
CA ARG A 327 -9.39 -16.63 6.06
C ARG A 327 -9.39 -15.55 7.13
N TYR A 328 -9.37 -14.29 6.72
CA TYR A 328 -9.50 -13.16 7.64
C TYR A 328 -10.89 -13.18 8.33
N THR A 329 -12.00 -13.30 7.57
CA THR A 329 -13.35 -13.29 8.15
C THR A 329 -13.57 -14.45 9.12
N VAL A 330 -13.10 -15.65 8.78
CA VAL A 330 -13.17 -16.81 9.68
C VAL A 330 -12.37 -16.60 10.96
N ARG A 331 -11.15 -16.05 10.85
CA ARG A 331 -10.34 -15.73 12.04
C ARG A 331 -11.02 -14.68 12.92
N GLN A 332 -11.58 -13.64 12.32
CA GLN A 332 -12.32 -12.61 13.03
C GLN A 332 -13.48 -13.25 13.83
N GLU A 333 -14.29 -14.07 13.19
CA GLU A 333 -15.42 -14.74 13.86
C GLU A 333 -14.99 -15.67 15.01
N LEU A 334 -13.93 -16.46 14.79
CA LEU A 334 -13.47 -17.44 15.77
C LEU A 334 -12.70 -16.80 16.96
N GLN A 335 -12.01 -15.69 16.75
CA GLN A 335 -11.15 -15.08 17.76
C GLN A 335 -11.78 -13.88 18.46
N GLU A 336 -12.50 -13.04 17.70
CA GLU A 336 -13.03 -11.75 18.18
C GLU A 336 -14.57 -11.70 18.16
N GLY A 337 -15.22 -12.70 17.58
CA GLY A 337 -16.66 -12.78 17.45
C GLY A 337 -17.19 -12.27 16.09
N PRO A 338 -18.51 -12.21 15.93
CA PRO A 338 -19.16 -11.96 14.64
C PRO A 338 -18.78 -10.59 14.07
N LEU A 339 -18.72 -10.51 12.74
CA LEU A 339 -18.54 -9.25 12.02
C LEU A 339 -19.65 -8.27 12.36
N ARG A 340 -19.28 -7.09 12.83
CA ARG A 340 -20.20 -5.99 13.13
C ARG A 340 -20.00 -4.90 12.09
N PHE A 341 -21.03 -4.68 11.28
CA PHE A 341 -21.01 -3.65 10.25
C PHE A 341 -21.41 -2.28 10.82
N LEU A 342 -21.04 -1.24 10.11
CA LEU A 342 -21.43 0.13 10.47
C LEU A 342 -22.95 0.31 10.32
N PRO A 343 -23.56 1.24 11.09
CA PRO A 343 -24.96 1.59 10.92
C PRO A 343 -25.26 2.02 9.49
N GLU A 344 -26.42 1.63 9.00
CA GLU A 344 -26.87 2.02 7.67
C GLU A 344 -27.12 3.53 7.59
N LYS A 345 -26.61 4.15 6.52
CA LYS A 345 -26.82 5.56 6.20
C LYS A 345 -28.04 5.74 5.29
N PRO A 346 -28.66 6.93 5.25
CA PRO A 346 -29.65 7.25 4.23
C PRO A 346 -29.08 7.01 2.83
N ALA A 347 -29.91 6.53 1.91
CA ALA A 347 -29.50 6.20 0.55
C ALA A 347 -29.88 7.32 -0.43
N ALA A 348 -28.94 7.71 -1.28
CA ALA A 348 -29.16 8.61 -2.40
C ALA A 348 -29.04 7.83 -3.70
N PHE A 349 -30.14 7.59 -4.39
CA PHE A 349 -30.17 6.94 -5.70
C PHE A 349 -30.00 7.98 -6.79
N PHE A 350 -28.89 7.89 -7.52
CA PHE A 350 -28.49 8.84 -8.55
C PHE A 350 -28.50 8.19 -9.94
N PRO A 351 -29.64 8.21 -10.63
CA PRO A 351 -29.73 7.75 -12.00
C PRO A 351 -29.16 8.79 -12.97
N GLY A 352 -28.51 8.34 -14.03
CA GLY A 352 -28.00 9.24 -15.05
C GLY A 352 -27.33 8.53 -16.23
N THR A 353 -27.26 9.24 -17.32
CA THR A 353 -26.60 8.73 -18.54
C THR A 353 -25.09 8.64 -18.36
N PHE A 354 -24.48 9.57 -17.61
CA PHE A 354 -23.04 9.62 -17.31
C PHE A 354 -22.14 9.43 -18.55
N ASP A 355 -22.33 10.25 -19.58
CA ASP A 355 -21.58 10.17 -20.85
C ASP A 355 -20.87 11.48 -21.20
N PRO A 356 -19.63 11.68 -20.69
CA PRO A 356 -18.97 10.88 -19.65
C PRO A 356 -19.37 11.31 -18.22
N PHE A 357 -18.97 10.52 -17.21
CA PHE A 357 -19.00 10.95 -15.82
C PHE A 357 -17.99 12.09 -15.62
N SER A 358 -18.48 13.29 -15.36
CA SER A 358 -17.68 14.52 -15.31
C SER A 358 -17.25 14.90 -13.90
N VAL A 359 -16.34 15.88 -13.79
CA VAL A 359 -15.94 16.48 -12.50
C VAL A 359 -17.16 17.01 -11.74
N GLY A 360 -18.13 17.62 -12.44
CA GLY A 360 -19.37 18.11 -11.82
C GLY A 360 -20.19 16.96 -11.19
N HIS A 361 -20.28 15.79 -11.83
CA HIS A 361 -20.91 14.62 -11.21
C HIS A 361 -20.17 14.16 -9.95
N LYS A 362 -18.81 14.19 -9.99
CA LYS A 362 -17.99 13.84 -8.82
C LYS A 362 -18.23 14.81 -7.66
N GLN A 363 -18.35 16.11 -7.93
CA GLN A 363 -18.66 17.13 -6.94
C GLN A 363 -20.04 16.90 -6.31
N ILE A 364 -21.07 16.60 -7.10
CA ILE A 364 -22.41 16.24 -6.58
C ILE A 364 -22.31 15.06 -5.62
N VAL A 365 -21.61 14.00 -6.01
CA VAL A 365 -21.39 12.82 -5.17
C VAL A 365 -20.71 13.19 -3.85
N GLN A 366 -19.65 14.02 -3.91
CA GLN A 366 -18.93 14.46 -2.70
C GLN A 366 -19.82 15.27 -1.77
N GLU A 367 -20.62 16.19 -2.30
CA GLU A 367 -21.56 17.00 -1.53
C GLU A 367 -22.66 16.16 -0.85
N ILE A 368 -23.18 15.16 -1.55
CA ILE A 368 -24.18 14.24 -0.99
C ILE A 368 -23.55 13.42 0.15
N ARG A 369 -22.35 12.90 -0.06
CA ARG A 369 -21.60 12.14 0.97
C ARG A 369 -21.28 12.98 2.20
N ALA A 370 -20.86 14.23 2.02
CA ALA A 370 -20.58 15.17 3.11
C ALA A 370 -21.80 15.38 4.02
N ARG A 371 -23.03 15.13 3.52
CA ARG A 371 -24.27 15.16 4.30
C ARG A 371 -24.64 13.82 4.92
N GLY A 372 -23.74 12.83 4.87
CA GLY A 372 -23.89 11.55 5.55
C GLY A 372 -24.67 10.49 4.77
N PHE A 373 -24.83 10.63 3.45
CA PHE A 373 -25.51 9.65 2.60
C PHE A 373 -24.56 8.61 2.02
N GLU A 374 -25.08 7.43 1.75
CA GLU A 374 -24.53 6.51 0.76
C GLU A 374 -25.10 6.83 -0.63
N VAL A 375 -24.25 6.92 -1.65
CA VAL A 375 -24.65 7.25 -3.03
C VAL A 375 -24.62 6.00 -3.91
N TYR A 376 -25.72 5.74 -4.60
CA TYR A 376 -25.89 4.64 -5.54
C TYR A 376 -26.04 5.19 -6.95
N LEU A 377 -25.01 5.02 -7.78
CA LEU A 377 -24.97 5.50 -9.16
C LEU A 377 -25.58 4.47 -10.10
N ALA A 378 -26.72 4.80 -10.71
CA ALA A 378 -27.37 3.95 -11.71
C ALA A 378 -27.13 4.50 -13.12
N VAL A 379 -26.43 3.73 -13.94
CA VAL A 379 -26.13 4.12 -15.32
C VAL A 379 -27.30 3.73 -16.22
N ASP A 380 -28.02 4.72 -16.78
CA ASP A 380 -29.15 4.51 -17.65
C ASP A 380 -28.74 3.76 -18.94
N GLU A 381 -29.61 2.89 -19.42
CA GLU A 381 -29.35 2.10 -20.63
C GLU A 381 -29.31 2.98 -21.87
N PHE A 382 -30.26 3.91 -22.00
CA PHE A 382 -30.40 4.78 -23.15
C PHE A 382 -30.52 6.24 -22.73
N SER A 383 -29.99 7.11 -23.58
CA SER A 383 -30.34 8.54 -23.59
C SER A 383 -31.32 8.83 -24.72
N TRP A 384 -32.45 9.39 -24.37
CA TRP A 384 -33.49 9.74 -25.35
C TRP A 384 -33.10 10.88 -26.30
N SER A 385 -32.10 11.66 -25.95
CA SER A 385 -31.74 12.90 -26.64
C SER A 385 -30.34 12.92 -27.24
N LYS A 386 -29.49 11.94 -26.94
CA LYS A 386 -28.08 11.96 -27.35
C LYS A 386 -27.59 10.59 -27.79
N LYS A 387 -26.70 10.57 -28.76
CA LYS A 387 -25.92 9.40 -29.12
C LYS A 387 -24.86 9.20 -28.03
N THR A 388 -24.90 8.07 -27.34
CA THR A 388 -24.05 7.77 -26.15
C THR A 388 -23.11 6.61 -26.41
N LEU A 389 -22.04 6.53 -25.63
CA LEU A 389 -21.20 5.35 -25.54
C LEU A 389 -22.03 4.15 -25.03
N PRO A 390 -21.63 2.91 -25.36
CA PRO A 390 -22.26 1.71 -24.81
C PRO A 390 -22.31 1.75 -23.27
N LYS A 391 -23.42 1.28 -22.70
CA LYS A 391 -23.66 1.28 -21.24
C LYS A 391 -22.47 0.68 -20.45
N LEU A 392 -21.90 -0.44 -20.93
CA LEU A 392 -20.77 -1.11 -20.30
C LEU A 392 -19.55 -0.20 -20.18
N LEU A 393 -19.23 0.59 -21.21
CA LEU A 393 -18.11 1.53 -21.18
C LEU A 393 -18.37 2.69 -20.23
N ARG A 394 -19.58 3.25 -20.25
CA ARG A 394 -19.99 4.35 -19.35
C ARG A 394 -19.93 3.87 -17.89
N ARG A 395 -20.46 2.69 -17.61
CA ARG A 395 -20.43 2.07 -16.30
C ARG A 395 -18.99 1.87 -15.79
N ARG A 396 -18.08 1.42 -16.66
CA ARG A 396 -16.66 1.27 -16.33
C ARG A 396 -15.98 2.61 -16.04
N ILE A 397 -16.29 3.66 -16.82
CA ILE A 397 -15.77 5.02 -16.57
C ILE A 397 -16.25 5.51 -15.19
N VAL A 398 -17.54 5.33 -14.87
CA VAL A 398 -18.08 5.67 -13.55
C VAL A 398 -17.36 4.92 -12.45
N SER A 399 -17.20 3.60 -12.60
CA SER A 399 -16.51 2.73 -11.61
C SER A 399 -15.11 3.27 -11.29
N ILE A 400 -14.30 3.55 -12.32
CA ILE A 400 -12.95 4.09 -12.15
C ILE A 400 -12.99 5.49 -11.50
N SER A 401 -13.91 6.35 -11.94
CA SER A 401 -13.98 7.74 -11.49
C SER A 401 -14.36 7.91 -10.02
N VAL A 402 -15.06 6.92 -9.43
CA VAL A 402 -15.50 6.94 -8.04
C VAL A 402 -14.86 5.83 -7.19
N ALA A 403 -13.81 5.18 -7.69
CA ALA A 403 -13.16 4.10 -6.97
C ALA A 403 -12.63 4.55 -5.60
N ASP A 404 -12.08 5.76 -5.52
CA ASP A 404 -11.57 6.42 -4.32
C ASP A 404 -12.66 7.07 -3.45
N GLN A 405 -13.91 7.08 -3.89
CA GLN A 405 -15.00 7.74 -3.17
C GLN A 405 -15.70 6.75 -2.22
N TRP A 406 -15.49 6.94 -0.93
CA TRP A 406 -16.19 6.19 0.11
C TRP A 406 -17.70 6.39 0.03
N ASP A 407 -18.47 5.43 0.53
CA ASP A 407 -19.94 5.47 0.52
C ASP A 407 -20.57 5.76 -0.86
N THR A 408 -19.85 5.38 -1.94
CA THR A 408 -20.34 5.57 -3.32
C THR A 408 -20.21 4.25 -4.07
N TYR A 409 -21.33 3.76 -4.57
CA TYR A 409 -21.44 2.43 -5.18
C TYR A 409 -22.14 2.51 -6.54
N LEU A 410 -21.76 1.64 -7.47
CA LEU A 410 -22.59 1.40 -8.64
C LEU A 410 -23.80 0.58 -8.25
N PHE A 411 -24.98 1.02 -8.68
CA PHE A 411 -26.20 0.25 -8.50
C PHE A 411 -26.15 -1.04 -9.34
N PRO A 412 -26.67 -2.17 -8.83
CA PRO A 412 -26.65 -3.45 -9.55
C PRO A 412 -27.28 -3.33 -10.95
N ASP A 413 -26.62 -3.94 -11.93
CA ASP A 413 -26.98 -3.81 -13.36
C ASP A 413 -28.16 -4.69 -13.76
N ASP A 414 -28.37 -5.77 -13.02
CA ASP A 414 -29.45 -6.74 -13.14
C ASP A 414 -30.79 -6.28 -12.49
N ILE A 415 -30.77 -5.09 -11.85
CA ILE A 415 -31.94 -4.47 -11.24
C ILE A 415 -32.26 -3.15 -12.00
N PRO A 416 -32.92 -3.22 -13.15
CA PRO A 416 -33.28 -2.01 -13.89
C PRO A 416 -34.29 -1.18 -13.09
N VAL A 417 -34.09 0.14 -13.07
CA VAL A 417 -34.98 1.10 -12.41
C VAL A 417 -35.23 2.26 -13.37
N ASN A 418 -36.50 2.42 -13.77
CA ASN A 418 -36.96 3.59 -14.49
C ASN A 418 -37.77 4.50 -13.55
N ILE A 419 -37.25 5.66 -13.21
CA ILE A 419 -37.90 6.59 -12.27
C ILE A 419 -39.23 7.15 -12.79
N ALA A 420 -39.57 6.95 -14.06
CA ALA A 420 -40.87 7.29 -14.62
C ALA A 420 -41.96 6.23 -14.36
N MET A 421 -41.56 5.04 -13.87
CA MET A 421 -42.47 3.92 -13.62
C MET A 421 -42.71 3.75 -12.12
N PRO A 422 -43.97 3.89 -11.63
CA PRO A 422 -44.29 3.74 -10.22
C PRO A 422 -43.91 2.37 -9.61
N ASP A 423 -44.06 1.28 -10.40
CA ASP A 423 -43.69 -0.06 -9.95
C ASP A 423 -42.20 -0.21 -9.68
N ASP A 424 -41.36 0.38 -10.54
CA ASP A 424 -39.90 0.39 -10.37
C ASP A 424 -39.48 1.21 -9.14
N LEU A 425 -40.15 2.34 -8.88
CA LEU A 425 -39.91 3.16 -7.68
C LEU A 425 -40.36 2.44 -6.41
N SER A 426 -41.51 1.75 -6.42
CA SER A 426 -41.97 0.91 -5.30
C SER A 426 -40.99 -0.21 -5.02
N ARG A 427 -40.48 -0.89 -6.06
CA ARG A 427 -39.45 -1.91 -5.94
C ARG A 427 -38.14 -1.32 -5.38
N LEU A 428 -37.70 -0.16 -5.90
CA LEU A 428 -36.53 0.54 -5.38
C LEU A 428 -36.66 0.87 -3.88
N GLN A 429 -37.82 1.39 -3.46
CA GLN A 429 -38.11 1.65 -2.05
C GLN A 429 -38.00 0.38 -1.20
N SER A 430 -38.47 -0.74 -1.73
CA SER A 430 -38.41 -2.04 -1.03
C SER A 430 -36.97 -2.57 -0.89
N LEU A 431 -36.10 -2.30 -1.86
CA LEU A 431 -34.67 -2.66 -1.77
C LEU A 431 -33.93 -1.88 -0.68
N PHE A 432 -34.41 -0.69 -0.35
CA PHE A 432 -33.86 0.15 0.73
C PHE A 432 -34.77 0.16 1.96
N ALA A 433 -35.55 -0.92 2.18
CA ALA A 433 -36.44 -1.01 3.34
C ALA A 433 -35.68 -0.78 4.65
N GLY A 434 -36.22 0.06 5.54
CA GLY A 434 -35.58 0.46 6.79
C GLY A 434 -34.64 1.67 6.70
N ARG A 435 -34.39 2.18 5.48
CA ARG A 435 -33.54 3.35 5.23
C ARG A 435 -34.32 4.50 4.58
N GLU A 436 -33.96 5.72 4.86
CA GLU A 436 -34.45 6.85 4.05
C GLU A 436 -33.84 6.81 2.66
N LEU A 437 -34.69 6.81 1.64
CA LEU A 437 -34.29 6.85 0.24
C LEU A 437 -34.56 8.22 -0.35
N TYR A 438 -33.58 8.78 -1.06
CA TYR A 438 -33.66 10.03 -1.79
C TYR A 438 -33.31 9.80 -3.26
N LEU A 439 -34.11 10.35 -4.17
CA LEU A 439 -33.81 10.40 -5.61
C LEU A 439 -32.94 11.65 -5.88
N VAL A 440 -31.84 11.47 -6.60
CA VAL A 440 -30.94 12.57 -6.96
C VAL A 440 -31.25 13.03 -8.39
N ALA A 441 -31.58 14.30 -8.56
CA ALA A 441 -31.90 14.86 -9.87
C ALA A 441 -31.38 16.30 -10.03
N GLY A 442 -31.12 16.70 -11.28
CA GLY A 442 -30.90 18.11 -11.60
C GLY A 442 -32.20 18.90 -11.62
N SER A 443 -32.13 20.20 -11.33
CA SER A 443 -33.28 21.09 -11.41
C SER A 443 -33.92 21.08 -12.80
N ASP A 444 -33.12 20.93 -13.85
CA ASP A 444 -33.55 20.80 -15.25
C ASP A 444 -34.36 19.52 -15.52
N VAL A 445 -34.02 18.43 -14.83
CA VAL A 445 -34.75 17.15 -14.94
C VAL A 445 -36.12 17.28 -14.29
N ILE A 446 -36.23 17.91 -13.11
CA ILE A 446 -37.52 18.15 -12.44
C ILE A 446 -38.44 18.97 -13.31
N ALA A 447 -37.91 20.02 -13.96
CA ALA A 447 -38.71 20.90 -14.82
C ALA A 447 -39.21 20.25 -16.12
N ASN A 448 -38.41 19.33 -16.71
CA ASN A 448 -38.63 18.87 -18.07
C ASN A 448 -39.08 17.39 -18.20
N ALA A 449 -38.68 16.51 -17.27
CA ALA A 449 -38.94 15.08 -17.40
C ALA A 449 -40.42 14.71 -17.12
N SER A 450 -40.95 13.79 -17.92
CA SER A 450 -42.33 13.30 -17.82
C SER A 450 -42.63 12.66 -16.45
N ALA A 451 -41.63 12.08 -15.79
CA ALA A 451 -41.74 11.49 -14.45
C ALA A 451 -42.28 12.46 -13.38
N TYR A 452 -42.09 13.77 -13.57
CA TYR A 452 -42.52 14.82 -12.64
C TYR A 452 -43.77 15.58 -13.07
N LYS A 453 -44.33 15.25 -14.23
CA LYS A 453 -45.52 15.86 -14.77
C LYS A 453 -46.82 15.16 -14.37
N SER A 454 -46.72 13.94 -13.91
CA SER A 454 -47.89 13.19 -13.44
C SER A 454 -48.25 13.54 -12.01
N HIS A 455 -49.55 13.66 -11.74
CA HIS A 455 -50.09 13.89 -10.40
C HIS A 455 -50.62 12.60 -9.75
N GLU A 456 -50.42 11.44 -10.39
CA GLU A 456 -50.85 10.16 -9.83
C GLU A 456 -50.02 9.78 -8.61
N PRO A 457 -50.60 9.06 -7.64
CA PRO A 457 -49.85 8.55 -6.49
C PRO A 457 -48.77 7.55 -6.90
N GLY A 458 -47.65 7.52 -6.16
CA GLY A 458 -46.54 6.60 -6.39
C GLY A 458 -45.56 7.05 -7.49
N THR A 459 -45.72 8.27 -8.04
CA THR A 459 -44.79 8.85 -9.00
C THR A 459 -43.51 9.40 -8.33
N ALA A 460 -42.49 9.71 -9.12
CA ALA A 460 -41.21 10.23 -8.60
C ALA A 460 -41.39 11.42 -7.64
N ALA A 461 -42.39 12.30 -7.87
CA ALA A 461 -42.68 13.45 -7.04
C ALA A 461 -43.05 13.09 -5.59
N ASP A 462 -43.50 11.88 -5.30
CA ASP A 462 -43.83 11.43 -3.95
C ASP A 462 -42.63 11.03 -3.10
N TYR A 463 -41.49 10.84 -3.71
CA TYR A 463 -40.26 10.40 -3.02
C TYR A 463 -39.47 11.60 -2.49
N ASN A 464 -38.57 11.33 -1.56
CA ASN A 464 -37.60 12.35 -1.12
C ASN A 464 -36.59 12.65 -2.21
N HIS A 465 -36.15 13.90 -2.31
CA HIS A 465 -35.24 14.34 -3.36
C HIS A 465 -34.02 15.08 -2.82
N ILE A 466 -32.91 14.87 -3.51
CA ILE A 466 -31.73 15.73 -3.47
C ILE A 466 -31.64 16.39 -4.86
N ILE A 467 -31.84 17.69 -4.92
CA ILE A 467 -31.81 18.45 -6.20
C ILE A 467 -30.56 19.30 -6.25
N PHE A 468 -29.81 19.18 -7.33
CA PHE A 468 -28.67 20.03 -7.62
C PHE A 468 -28.99 21.05 -8.70
N CYS A 469 -28.50 22.28 -8.46
CA CYS A 469 -28.73 23.42 -9.37
C CYS A 469 -27.39 23.81 -10.00
N ARG A 470 -27.32 23.80 -11.36
CA ARG A 470 -26.08 24.11 -12.07
C ARG A 470 -25.80 25.61 -12.21
N ASP A 471 -26.83 26.46 -12.22
CA ASP A 471 -26.71 27.87 -12.58
C ASP A 471 -27.16 28.85 -11.48
N GLY A 472 -27.31 28.43 -10.25
CA GLY A 472 -27.69 29.27 -9.11
C GLY A 472 -29.10 29.96 -9.24
N SER A 473 -29.82 29.75 -10.34
CA SER A 473 -31.07 30.41 -10.69
C SER A 473 -32.31 29.56 -10.51
N ALA A 474 -32.21 28.46 -9.71
CA ALA A 474 -33.37 27.59 -9.50
C ALA A 474 -34.46 28.30 -8.69
N ASP A 475 -35.67 28.34 -9.22
CA ASP A 475 -36.84 28.77 -8.48
C ASP A 475 -37.18 27.74 -7.38
N HIS A 476 -36.69 28.01 -6.17
CA HIS A 476 -36.92 27.17 -5.00
C HIS A 476 -38.40 26.92 -4.72
N ALA A 477 -39.27 27.90 -5.01
CA ALA A 477 -40.70 27.78 -4.81
C ALA A 477 -41.29 26.78 -5.82
N ALA A 478 -40.90 26.86 -7.08
CA ALA A 478 -41.34 25.92 -8.11
C ALA A 478 -40.87 24.50 -7.83
N LEU A 479 -39.60 24.29 -7.39
CA LEU A 479 -39.09 22.97 -7.01
C LEU A 479 -39.85 22.40 -5.81
N SER A 480 -40.09 23.21 -4.77
CA SER A 480 -40.87 22.78 -3.59
C SER A 480 -42.32 22.46 -3.92
N ALA A 481 -42.89 23.10 -4.91
CA ALA A 481 -44.27 22.79 -5.38
C ALA A 481 -44.32 21.49 -6.21
N ALA A 482 -43.22 21.14 -6.89
CA ALA A 482 -43.15 19.94 -7.74
C ALA A 482 -42.92 18.65 -6.95
N ILE A 483 -42.32 18.71 -5.75
CA ILE A 483 -41.92 17.54 -4.94
C ILE A 483 -42.83 17.48 -3.70
N ARG A 484 -43.50 16.34 -3.51
CA ARG A 484 -44.33 16.06 -2.35
C ARG A 484 -43.56 15.42 -1.18
N GLY A 485 -42.43 14.79 -1.46
CA GLY A 485 -41.51 14.25 -0.46
C GLY A 485 -40.60 15.31 0.17
N LYS A 486 -39.65 14.87 1.01
CA LYS A 486 -38.62 15.75 1.59
C LYS A 486 -37.71 16.29 0.46
N LEU A 487 -37.31 17.55 0.55
CA LEU A 487 -36.44 18.20 -0.43
C LEU A 487 -35.15 18.68 0.21
N LEU A 488 -34.05 18.27 -0.34
CA LEU A 488 -32.71 18.76 -0.03
C LEU A 488 -32.09 19.43 -1.26
N LEU A 489 -31.68 20.67 -1.14
CA LEU A 489 -31.08 21.43 -2.24
C LEU A 489 -29.57 21.47 -2.10
N LEU A 490 -28.86 21.22 -3.19
CA LEU A 490 -27.42 21.37 -3.33
C LEU A 490 -27.11 22.59 -4.21
N ALA A 491 -26.43 23.58 -3.66
CA ALA A 491 -25.80 24.65 -4.42
C ALA A 491 -24.39 24.15 -4.83
N LEU A 492 -24.11 24.16 -6.13
CA LEU A 492 -22.83 23.72 -6.72
C LEU A 492 -22.03 24.90 -7.21
#